data_a30ef468a4c7e2da329acfdd6f0b6120
#
_entry.id   a30ef468a4c7e2da329acfdd6f0b6120
#
_cell.length_a   1.000
_cell.length_b   1.000
_cell.length_c   1.000
_cell.angle_alpha   90.00
_cell.angle_beta   90.00
_cell.angle_gamma   90.00
#
_symmetry.space_group_name_H-M   'P 1'
#
loop_
_entity.id
_entity.type
_entity.pdbx_description
1 polymer ?
#
loop_
_entity_poly.entity_id
_entity_poly.type
_entity_poly.pdbx_seq_one_letter_code
_entity_poly.pdbx_strand_id
1 'polypeptide(L)'
;SWNYLGCHDNARIRSVVGSAERQLAGLALLVGLPGTPMVFAGDELGLEGDCDDLARSPIPWQSPELWDTATLDAYQQLLNLRRNSTALVDGGLRWVHVADDCLVWLRESTDERLLIAATRSQTADVCIPALPWNIDSVTTVFGESASVHDGVLTLSAATPGASIWRVSP
;
A
#
# COMPACT_ATOMS: atom_id res chain seq x y z
N SER A 1 -15.59 -4.60 -8.50
CA SER A 1 -14.82 -5.80 -8.12
C SER A 1 -14.43 -5.72 -6.65
N TRP A 2 -14.17 -6.87 -6.04
CA TRP A 2 -13.54 -6.96 -4.74
C TRP A 2 -12.05 -7.26 -4.94
N ASN A 3 -11.20 -6.50 -4.24
CA ASN A 3 -9.76 -6.72 -4.20
C ASN A 3 -9.43 -7.36 -2.86
N TYR A 4 -8.63 -8.41 -2.84
CA TYR A 4 -8.19 -9.04 -1.60
C TYR A 4 -6.78 -9.63 -1.76
N LEU A 5 -6.06 -9.77 -0.66
CA LEU A 5 -4.74 -10.38 -0.60
C LEU A 5 -4.81 -11.84 -0.18
N GLY A 6 -5.84 -12.21 0.57
CA GLY A 6 -6.06 -13.56 1.07
C GLY A 6 -7.52 -13.78 1.42
N CYS A 7 -7.90 -15.05 1.55
CA CYS A 7 -9.21 -15.50 1.99
C CYS A 7 -9.08 -16.82 2.76
N HIS A 8 -10.19 -17.36 3.21
CA HIS A 8 -10.20 -18.62 3.97
C HIS A 8 -9.76 -19.88 3.18
N ASP A 9 -9.59 -19.75 1.87
CA ASP A 9 -9.14 -20.87 0.99
C ASP A 9 -7.66 -20.75 0.59
N ASN A 10 -6.94 -19.78 1.15
CA ASN A 10 -5.54 -19.56 0.83
C ASN A 10 -4.69 -19.46 2.12
N ALA A 11 -3.38 -19.67 1.97
CA ALA A 11 -2.43 -19.29 3.00
C ALA A 11 -2.55 -17.79 3.33
N ARG A 12 -2.25 -17.42 4.57
CA ARG A 12 -2.25 -16.03 5.02
C ARG A 12 -1.21 -15.21 4.27
N ILE A 13 -1.55 -13.97 3.96
CA ILE A 13 -0.66 -13.09 3.19
C ILE A 13 0.72 -12.95 3.85
N ARG A 14 0.81 -12.86 5.19
CA ARG A 14 2.08 -12.78 5.90
C ARG A 14 2.97 -14.00 5.60
N SER A 15 2.43 -15.21 5.61
CA SER A 15 3.14 -16.44 5.28
C SER A 15 3.56 -16.46 3.80
N VAL A 16 2.70 -16.01 2.89
CA VAL A 16 3.00 -16.00 1.45
C VAL A 16 4.15 -15.05 1.10
N VAL A 17 4.16 -13.85 1.67
CA VAL A 17 5.16 -12.82 1.33
C VAL A 17 6.40 -12.83 2.24
N GLY A 18 6.30 -13.48 3.41
CA GLY A 18 7.39 -13.74 4.34
C GLY A 18 7.86 -12.55 5.17
N SER A 19 7.23 -11.36 5.07
CA SER A 19 7.56 -10.22 5.93
C SER A 19 6.43 -9.20 6.03
N ALA A 20 6.48 -8.38 7.10
CA ALA A 20 5.53 -7.29 7.32
C ALA A 20 5.60 -6.24 6.21
N GLU A 21 6.80 -5.85 5.80
CA GLU A 21 7.03 -4.82 4.80
C GLU A 21 6.43 -5.24 3.44
N ARG A 22 6.62 -6.48 3.03
CA ARG A 22 6.02 -7.01 1.80
C ARG A 22 4.50 -7.13 1.91
N GLN A 23 3.98 -7.43 3.09
CA GLN A 23 2.53 -7.39 3.33
C GLN A 23 2.00 -5.97 3.15
N LEU A 24 2.72 -4.95 3.62
CA LEU A 24 2.35 -3.54 3.41
C LEU A 24 2.41 -3.15 1.93
N ALA A 25 3.37 -3.67 1.14
CA ALA A 25 3.35 -3.49 -0.30
C ALA A 25 2.06 -4.06 -0.94
N GLY A 26 1.61 -5.23 -0.49
CA GLY A 26 0.30 -5.78 -0.85
C GLY A 26 -0.86 -4.89 -0.41
N LEU A 27 -0.80 -4.34 0.79
CA LEU A 27 -1.83 -3.41 1.32
C LEU A 27 -1.90 -2.12 0.48
N ALA A 28 -0.76 -1.61 -0.04
CA ALA A 28 -0.78 -0.48 -0.97
C ALA A 28 -1.59 -0.79 -2.22
N LEU A 29 -1.43 -1.99 -2.79
CA LEU A 29 -2.24 -2.45 -3.93
C LEU A 29 -3.72 -2.58 -3.53
N LEU A 30 -4.01 -3.18 -2.38
CA LEU A 30 -5.37 -3.39 -1.89
C LEU A 30 -6.14 -2.08 -1.75
N VAL A 31 -5.53 -1.05 -1.17
CA VAL A 31 -6.16 0.25 -0.94
C VAL A 31 -6.06 1.19 -2.14
N GLY A 32 -4.99 1.07 -2.93
CA GLY A 32 -4.67 2.01 -4.01
C GLY A 32 -5.32 1.66 -5.35
N LEU A 33 -5.66 0.41 -5.61
CA LEU A 33 -6.33 0.02 -6.86
C LEU A 33 -7.84 0.31 -6.83
N PRO A 34 -8.47 0.54 -8.00
CA PRO A 34 -9.92 0.64 -8.10
C PRO A 34 -10.61 -0.65 -7.64
N GLY A 35 -11.74 -0.53 -6.96
CA GLY A 35 -12.52 -1.64 -6.43
C GLY A 35 -12.73 -1.53 -4.92
N THR A 36 -13.35 -2.53 -4.32
CA THR A 36 -13.63 -2.56 -2.88
C THR A 36 -12.56 -3.41 -2.18
N PRO A 37 -11.75 -2.84 -1.27
CA PRO A 37 -10.80 -3.62 -0.50
C PRO A 37 -11.52 -4.56 0.47
N MET A 38 -11.13 -5.83 0.47
CA MET A 38 -11.57 -6.84 1.42
C MET A 38 -10.36 -7.32 2.22
N VAL A 39 -10.45 -7.24 3.53
CA VAL A 39 -9.43 -7.76 4.46
C VAL A 39 -9.90 -9.09 5.01
N PHE A 40 -9.09 -10.13 4.90
CA PHE A 40 -9.33 -11.39 5.59
C PHE A 40 -8.96 -11.21 7.07
N ALA A 41 -9.93 -11.41 7.96
CA ALA A 41 -9.78 -11.14 9.38
C ALA A 41 -8.55 -11.83 9.98
N GLY A 42 -7.69 -11.04 10.62
CA GLY A 42 -6.40 -11.46 11.17
C GLY A 42 -5.19 -11.09 10.32
N ASP A 43 -5.36 -10.75 9.03
CA ASP A 43 -4.26 -10.25 8.21
C ASP A 43 -3.76 -8.91 8.74
N GLU A 44 -4.67 -8.06 9.23
CA GLU A 44 -4.35 -6.78 9.89
C GLU A 44 -3.55 -6.96 11.19
N LEU A 45 -3.59 -8.14 11.78
CA LEU A 45 -2.84 -8.49 12.98
C LEU A 45 -1.50 -9.19 12.66
N GLY A 46 -1.19 -9.36 11.38
CA GLY A 46 0.01 -10.07 10.94
C GLY A 46 -0.04 -11.58 11.19
N LEU A 47 -1.22 -12.18 11.31
CA LEU A 47 -1.33 -13.62 11.56
C LEU A 47 -0.76 -14.43 10.40
N GLU A 48 -0.13 -15.54 10.74
CA GLU A 48 0.47 -16.50 9.81
C GLU A 48 -0.36 -17.78 9.69
N GLY A 49 -0.18 -18.51 8.61
CA GLY A 49 -0.82 -19.78 8.34
C GLY A 49 -0.53 -20.23 6.91
N ASP A 50 0.21 -21.32 6.75
CA ASP A 50 0.76 -21.77 5.45
C ASP A 50 -0.22 -22.62 4.64
N CYS A 51 -1.31 -23.07 5.25
CA CYS A 51 -2.33 -23.88 4.61
C CYS A 51 -3.72 -23.54 5.13
N ASP A 52 -4.74 -24.04 4.47
CA ASP A 52 -6.16 -23.73 4.74
C ASP A 52 -6.54 -23.85 6.23
N ASP A 53 -6.14 -24.92 6.90
CA ASP A 53 -6.49 -25.14 8.30
C ASP A 53 -5.79 -24.17 9.21
N LEU A 54 -4.50 -23.90 8.99
CA LEU A 54 -3.73 -22.91 9.77
C LEU A 54 -4.17 -21.47 9.47
N ALA A 55 -4.51 -21.18 8.22
CA ALA A 55 -5.02 -19.88 7.82
C ALA A 55 -6.36 -19.54 8.47
N ARG A 56 -7.16 -20.57 8.82
CA ARG A 56 -8.45 -20.43 9.52
C ARG A 56 -8.33 -20.43 11.05
N SER A 57 -7.11 -20.43 11.60
CA SER A 57 -6.91 -20.38 13.05
C SER A 57 -7.65 -19.20 13.66
N PRO A 58 -8.28 -19.38 14.84
CA PRO A 58 -8.98 -18.31 15.52
C PRO A 58 -8.05 -17.13 15.86
N ILE A 59 -8.60 -15.91 15.79
CA ILE A 59 -7.86 -14.74 16.23
C ILE A 59 -7.59 -14.85 17.73
N PRO A 60 -6.32 -14.63 18.17
CA PRO A 60 -5.95 -14.78 19.59
C PRO A 60 -6.39 -13.56 20.41
N TRP A 61 -7.71 -13.40 20.61
CA TRP A 61 -8.28 -12.24 21.33
C TRP A 61 -7.81 -12.13 22.78
N GLN A 62 -7.47 -13.27 23.39
CA GLN A 62 -6.99 -13.33 24.79
C GLN A 62 -5.48 -13.09 24.92
N SER A 63 -4.77 -12.95 23.80
CA SER A 63 -3.32 -12.82 23.74
C SER A 63 -2.91 -11.69 22.78
N PRO A 64 -3.28 -10.43 23.10
CA PRO A 64 -2.98 -9.29 22.21
C PRO A 64 -1.48 -9.02 22.04
N GLU A 65 -0.64 -9.58 22.90
CA GLU A 65 0.82 -9.55 22.76
C GLU A 65 1.34 -10.31 21.53
N LEU A 66 0.51 -11.16 20.93
CA LEU A 66 0.81 -11.87 19.68
C LEU A 66 0.46 -11.05 18.43
N TRP A 67 -0.15 -9.88 18.59
CA TRP A 67 -0.54 -9.04 17.46
C TRP A 67 0.64 -8.19 16.98
N ASP A 68 0.84 -8.15 15.70
CA ASP A 68 1.72 -7.16 15.08
C ASP A 68 1.00 -5.80 15.04
N THR A 69 1.19 -5.03 16.11
CA THR A 69 0.52 -3.73 16.26
C THR A 69 0.95 -2.72 15.21
N ALA A 70 2.19 -2.80 14.70
CA ALA A 70 2.65 -1.92 13.62
C ALA A 70 1.90 -2.21 12.31
N THR A 71 1.67 -3.48 12.00
CA THR A 71 0.84 -3.88 10.86
C THR A 71 -0.61 -3.42 11.06
N LEU A 72 -1.18 -3.60 12.26
CA LEU A 72 -2.53 -3.14 12.58
C LEU A 72 -2.69 -1.64 12.37
N ASP A 73 -1.76 -0.85 12.88
CA ASP A 73 -1.76 0.61 12.73
C ASP A 73 -1.70 1.02 11.25
N ALA A 74 -0.88 0.35 10.46
CA ALA A 74 -0.79 0.60 9.01
C ALA A 74 -2.10 0.28 8.28
N TYR A 75 -2.74 -0.86 8.59
CA TYR A 75 -4.06 -1.20 8.04
C TYR A 75 -5.11 -0.16 8.42
N GLN A 76 -5.16 0.27 9.68
CA GLN A 76 -6.09 1.30 10.14
C GLN A 76 -5.87 2.63 9.42
N GLN A 77 -4.62 3.09 9.31
CA GLN A 77 -4.29 4.34 8.62
C GLN A 77 -4.68 4.29 7.13
N LEU A 78 -4.28 3.23 6.42
CA LEU A 78 -4.49 3.13 4.98
C LEU A 78 -5.95 2.88 4.62
N LEU A 79 -6.70 2.09 5.40
CA LEU A 79 -8.14 1.91 5.19
C LEU A 79 -8.93 3.17 5.52
N ASN A 80 -8.53 3.94 6.56
CA ASN A 80 -9.11 5.25 6.84
C ASN A 80 -8.80 6.25 5.71
N LEU A 81 -7.57 6.28 5.22
CA LEU A 81 -7.23 7.09 4.04
C LEU A 81 -8.14 6.72 2.86
N ARG A 82 -8.25 5.43 2.54
CA ARG A 82 -9.10 4.94 1.46
C ARG A 82 -10.54 5.42 1.61
N ARG A 83 -11.11 5.30 2.79
CA ARG A 83 -12.50 5.66 3.08
C ARG A 83 -12.78 7.15 2.87
N ASN A 84 -11.79 8.01 3.16
CA ASN A 84 -11.96 9.46 3.17
C ASN A 84 -11.36 10.16 1.95
N SER A 85 -10.75 9.43 1.02
CA SER A 85 -10.11 9.96 -0.17
C SER A 85 -11.00 9.84 -1.40
N THR A 86 -11.35 10.96 -2.02
CA THR A 86 -12.08 10.97 -3.29
C THR A 86 -11.24 10.38 -4.42
N ALA A 87 -9.94 10.61 -4.41
CA ALA A 87 -9.04 10.02 -5.39
C ALA A 87 -9.02 8.49 -5.32
N LEU A 88 -9.02 7.91 -4.11
CA LEU A 88 -9.00 6.47 -3.95
C LEU A 88 -10.35 5.81 -4.19
N VAL A 89 -11.45 6.44 -3.78
CA VAL A 89 -12.81 5.89 -3.92
C VAL A 89 -13.26 5.92 -5.38
N ASP A 90 -13.29 7.11 -5.98
CA ASP A 90 -13.92 7.36 -7.28
C ASP A 90 -12.93 7.79 -8.37
N GLY A 91 -11.69 8.11 -8.00
CA GLY A 91 -10.69 8.66 -8.91
C GLY A 91 -10.21 7.68 -9.98
N GLY A 92 -9.70 8.24 -11.07
CA GLY A 92 -9.01 7.50 -12.12
C GLY A 92 -7.67 6.93 -11.67
N LEU A 93 -7.11 6.03 -12.45
CA LEU A 93 -5.79 5.44 -12.23
C LEU A 93 -4.90 5.62 -13.45
N ARG A 94 -3.66 6.07 -13.23
CA ARG A 94 -2.61 6.08 -14.25
C ARG A 94 -1.33 5.48 -13.69
N TRP A 95 -0.73 4.54 -14.41
CA TRP A 95 0.59 4.01 -14.08
C TRP A 95 1.67 5.05 -14.37
N VAL A 96 2.53 5.29 -13.40
CA VAL A 96 3.61 6.26 -13.45
C VAL A 96 4.97 5.58 -13.61
N HIS A 97 5.18 4.48 -12.90
CA HIS A 97 6.38 3.66 -12.99
C HIS A 97 6.03 2.19 -12.80
N VAL A 98 6.60 1.34 -13.64
CA VAL A 98 6.41 -0.12 -13.57
C VAL A 98 7.76 -0.79 -13.72
N ALA A 99 8.19 -1.46 -12.68
CA ALA A 99 9.42 -2.26 -12.63
C ALA A 99 9.17 -3.54 -11.85
N ASP A 100 10.12 -4.48 -11.89
CA ASP A 100 9.96 -5.80 -11.27
C ASP A 100 9.66 -5.73 -9.77
N ASP A 101 10.30 -4.80 -9.06
CA ASP A 101 10.21 -4.71 -7.59
C ASP A 101 9.50 -3.45 -7.09
N CYS A 102 9.09 -2.54 -7.99
CA CYS A 102 8.41 -1.31 -7.62
C CYS A 102 7.36 -0.92 -8.64
N LEU A 103 6.15 -0.70 -8.15
CA LEU A 103 5.04 -0.15 -8.92
C LEU A 103 4.68 1.21 -8.34
N VAL A 104 4.53 2.22 -9.21
CA VAL A 104 4.04 3.55 -8.83
C VAL A 104 2.86 3.93 -9.71
N TRP A 105 1.77 4.38 -9.10
CA TRP A 105 0.59 4.83 -9.83
C TRP A 105 -0.04 6.07 -9.18
N LEU A 106 -0.65 6.87 -10.02
CA LEU A 106 -1.41 8.04 -9.63
C LEU A 106 -2.90 7.68 -9.52
N ARG A 107 -3.52 8.07 -8.43
CA ARG A 107 -4.97 8.13 -8.26
C ARG A 107 -5.38 9.59 -8.22
N GLU A 108 -6.35 9.96 -9.04
CA GLU A 108 -6.77 11.35 -9.11
C GLU A 108 -8.29 11.50 -9.28
N SER A 109 -8.84 12.45 -8.55
CA SER A 109 -10.18 13.00 -8.71
C SER A 109 -10.10 14.48 -9.10
N THR A 110 -11.22 15.17 -9.11
CA THR A 110 -11.25 16.64 -9.31
C THR A 110 -10.53 17.40 -8.20
N ASP A 111 -10.53 16.86 -6.99
CA ASP A 111 -10.16 17.60 -5.78
C ASP A 111 -8.91 17.03 -5.08
N GLU A 112 -8.50 15.83 -5.45
CA GLU A 112 -7.39 15.15 -4.77
C GLU A 112 -6.56 14.32 -5.74
N ARG A 113 -5.24 14.31 -5.49
CA ARG A 113 -4.29 13.50 -6.23
C ARG A 113 -3.36 12.79 -5.27
N LEU A 114 -3.29 11.48 -5.37
CA LEU A 114 -2.42 10.64 -4.56
C LEU A 114 -1.52 9.79 -5.46
N LEU A 115 -0.23 9.88 -5.22
CA LEU A 115 0.76 8.99 -5.80
C LEU A 115 1.00 7.85 -4.81
N ILE A 116 1.00 6.62 -5.29
CA ILE A 116 1.09 5.43 -4.45
C ILE A 116 2.21 4.55 -4.99
N ALA A 117 3.05 4.04 -4.11
CA ALA A 117 4.07 3.05 -4.44
C ALA A 117 3.88 1.76 -3.63
N ALA A 118 4.07 0.64 -4.30
CA ALA A 118 4.22 -0.68 -3.71
C ALA A 118 5.61 -1.21 -4.08
N THR A 119 6.48 -1.39 -3.09
CA THR A 119 7.85 -1.86 -3.27
C THR A 119 7.99 -3.22 -2.57
N ARG A 120 8.29 -4.29 -3.32
CA ARG A 120 8.40 -5.65 -2.76
C ARG A 120 9.82 -6.04 -2.35
N SER A 121 10.82 -5.35 -2.89
CA SER A 121 12.24 -5.55 -2.56
C SER A 121 12.94 -4.20 -2.53
N GLN A 122 14.07 -4.12 -1.82
CA GLN A 122 14.89 -2.93 -1.86
C GLN A 122 15.31 -2.60 -3.30
N THR A 123 15.13 -1.37 -3.70
CA THR A 123 15.56 -0.86 -5.01
C THR A 123 16.17 0.53 -4.87
N ALA A 124 16.75 1.03 -5.93
CA ALA A 124 17.18 2.43 -5.99
C ALA A 124 15.96 3.37 -5.98
N ASP A 125 16.18 4.61 -5.59
CA ASP A 125 15.16 5.64 -5.67
C ASP A 125 14.60 5.75 -7.08
N VAL A 126 13.27 5.93 -7.16
CA VAL A 126 12.57 6.08 -8.43
C VAL A 126 12.56 7.55 -8.81
N CYS A 127 13.26 7.88 -9.90
CA CYS A 127 13.32 9.24 -10.43
C CYS A 127 12.38 9.38 -11.63
N ILE A 128 11.43 10.30 -11.57
CA ILE A 128 10.40 10.51 -12.58
C ILE A 128 10.39 11.98 -13.01
N PRO A 129 10.38 12.32 -14.31
CA PRO A 129 10.13 13.69 -14.74
C PRO A 129 8.78 14.18 -14.18
N ALA A 130 8.76 15.28 -13.45
CA ALA A 130 7.55 15.79 -12.80
C ALA A 130 6.55 16.44 -13.79
N LEU A 131 7.08 17.10 -14.83
CA LEU A 131 6.28 17.88 -15.79
C LEU A 131 5.16 17.08 -16.49
N PRO A 132 5.38 15.86 -17.02
CA PRO A 132 4.31 15.11 -17.68
C PRO A 132 3.13 14.79 -16.74
N TRP A 133 3.36 14.83 -15.44
CA TRP A 133 2.37 14.52 -14.40
C TRP A 133 1.79 15.76 -13.75
N ASN A 134 2.30 16.96 -14.10
CA ASN A 134 1.92 18.23 -13.48
C ASN A 134 2.05 18.17 -11.95
N ILE A 135 3.24 17.82 -11.47
CA ILE A 135 3.57 17.70 -10.05
C ILE A 135 4.66 18.70 -9.71
N ASP A 136 4.30 19.74 -8.94
CA ASP A 136 5.23 20.77 -8.44
C ASP A 136 5.51 20.59 -6.95
N SER A 137 4.61 19.89 -6.23
CA SER A 137 4.80 19.63 -4.80
C SER A 137 4.38 18.21 -4.42
N VAL A 138 5.03 17.70 -3.36
CA VAL A 138 4.77 16.37 -2.81
C VAL A 138 4.79 16.43 -1.29
N THR A 139 3.82 15.78 -0.64
CA THR A 139 3.74 15.64 0.81
C THR A 139 3.52 14.19 1.17
N THR A 140 4.37 13.64 2.04
CA THR A 140 4.23 12.27 2.52
C THR A 140 2.95 12.12 3.36
N VAL A 141 2.11 11.15 3.00
CA VAL A 141 0.91 10.75 3.73
C VAL A 141 1.19 9.47 4.52
N PHE A 142 1.95 8.54 3.92
CA PHE A 142 2.34 7.28 4.55
C PHE A 142 3.66 6.78 3.94
N GLY A 143 4.48 6.11 4.75
CA GLY A 143 5.70 5.45 4.31
C GLY A 143 6.88 6.40 4.05
N GLU A 144 7.67 6.11 3.04
CA GLU A 144 8.92 6.77 2.72
C GLU A 144 8.74 8.20 2.20
N SER A 145 9.81 8.99 2.28
CA SER A 145 9.82 10.37 1.79
C SER A 145 9.86 10.46 0.27
N ALA A 146 9.43 11.61 -0.24
CA ALA A 146 9.60 12.00 -1.63
C ALA A 146 9.95 13.49 -1.72
N SER A 147 10.53 13.89 -2.84
CA SER A 147 10.86 15.29 -3.12
C SER A 147 10.68 15.62 -4.59
N VAL A 148 10.42 16.90 -4.87
CA VAL A 148 10.48 17.44 -6.24
C VAL A 148 11.59 18.48 -6.26
N HIS A 149 12.54 18.31 -7.16
CA HIS A 149 13.65 19.23 -7.35
C HIS A 149 14.06 19.29 -8.82
N ASP A 150 14.26 20.49 -9.35
CA ASP A 150 14.65 20.72 -10.75
C ASP A 150 13.78 19.97 -11.77
N GLY A 151 12.47 19.87 -11.52
CA GLY A 151 11.52 19.16 -12.40
C GLY A 151 11.62 17.63 -12.34
N VAL A 152 12.29 17.08 -11.33
CA VAL A 152 12.39 15.64 -11.07
C VAL A 152 11.71 15.31 -9.76
N LEU A 153 10.75 14.39 -9.80
CA LEU A 153 10.16 13.75 -8.65
C LEU A 153 11.02 12.54 -8.27
N THR A 154 11.57 12.56 -7.07
CA THR A 154 12.36 11.46 -6.49
C THR A 154 11.55 10.80 -5.39
N LEU A 155 11.30 9.50 -5.52
CA LEU A 155 10.58 8.67 -4.56
C LEU A 155 11.57 7.72 -3.91
N SER A 156 11.68 7.75 -2.58
CA SER A 156 12.49 6.77 -1.88
C SER A 156 11.85 5.38 -1.97
N ALA A 157 12.64 4.38 -2.35
CA ALA A 157 12.26 2.98 -2.47
C ALA A 157 13.29 2.05 -1.79
N ALA A 158 14.01 2.59 -0.81
CA ALA A 158 15.10 1.91 -0.12
C ALA A 158 14.61 0.71 0.71
N THR A 159 13.34 0.68 1.10
CA THR A 159 12.76 -0.43 1.86
C THR A 159 11.52 -0.98 1.15
N PRO A 160 11.26 -2.31 1.26
CA PRO A 160 9.97 -2.85 0.85
C PRO A 160 8.84 -2.18 1.64
N GLY A 161 7.66 -2.08 1.06
CA GLY A 161 6.52 -1.51 1.77
C GLY A 161 5.54 -0.75 0.89
N ALA A 162 4.70 0.01 1.57
CA ALA A 162 3.75 0.95 1.01
C ALA A 162 4.25 2.37 1.20
N SER A 163 4.11 3.21 0.19
CA SER A 163 4.28 4.65 0.34
C SER A 163 3.19 5.40 -0.41
N ILE A 164 2.67 6.46 0.20
CA ILE A 164 1.61 7.29 -0.37
C ILE A 164 1.95 8.75 -0.16
N TRP A 165 1.84 9.51 -1.22
CA TRP A 165 2.09 10.94 -1.21
C TRP A 165 0.90 11.70 -1.81
N ARG A 166 0.58 12.84 -1.20
CA ARG A 166 -0.29 13.81 -1.84
C ARG A 166 0.54 14.67 -2.76
N VAL A 167 0.07 14.86 -4.00
CA VAL A 167 0.76 15.64 -5.02
C VAL A 167 -0.15 16.72 -5.55
N SER A 168 0.44 17.87 -5.89
CA SER A 168 -0.26 19.01 -6.48
C SER A 168 0.59 19.71 -7.53
N PRO A 169 -0.07 20.45 -8.45
CA PRO A 169 0.58 21.38 -9.36
C PRO A 169 1.37 22.44 -8.60
#